data_01b02d47dbb1801a868af383cba7b67b
#
_entry.id   01b02d47dbb1801a868af383cba7b67b
#
_cell.length_a   1.000
_cell.length_b   1.000
_cell.length_c   1.000
_cell.angle_alpha   90.00
_cell.angle_beta   90.00
_cell.angle_gamma   90.00
#
_symmetry.space_group_name_H-M   'P 1'
#
loop_
_entity.id
_entity.type
_entity.pdbx_description
1 polymer ?
#
loop_
_entity_poly.entity_id
_entity_poly.type
_entity_poly.pdbx_seq_one_letter_code
_entity_poly.pdbx_strand_id
1 'polypeptide(L)'
;MKKKLLATVLTLALSLTIVQPSTIYAADNEKVTQAIATAEEKSFDTDYSVTWSDEVEECWSKITLNEQGIVKVNMTKPENKTLGEIDLNLNIYNENKKCIYYFTDSRDLIDATVNVGLDKGTYYIEFNPNYSYANGKTTNYKFSFTPNNDCEIEGNGTRDTATAMKTDHDYTGYMGCNAGSLSDYKDAADVYAVTLKKGQIYKYSFKPETGTTIAKLYGNKVKFGTLWPSYDKDEFCVGPDTVFVAPYTGVYYAYIYNYLGDQYKYKVSVNNVTPKKPALKSVKAGNKSATVHWVKTKGAGYQVQYSLNSNFKDAKTMNVSSTKDTAKIKKLSSNKKYYVRVRSYAKYNTEKSNNIYKYSSWSNVKSAKIK
;
A
#
# COMPACT_ATOMS: atom_id res chain seq x y z
N MET A 1 -21.17 4.62 -79.51
CA MET A 1 -19.75 4.22 -79.24
C MET A 1 -19.47 4.39 -77.77
N LYS A 2 -19.42 3.31 -77.01
CA LYS A 2 -19.17 3.33 -75.57
C LYS A 2 -17.64 3.10 -75.38
N LYS A 3 -16.95 4.09 -74.81
CA LYS A 3 -15.57 3.96 -74.40
C LYS A 3 -15.53 3.30 -73.04
N LYS A 4 -14.95 2.13 -72.91
CA LYS A 4 -14.63 1.45 -71.67
C LYS A 4 -13.35 2.10 -71.09
N LEU A 5 -13.47 2.61 -69.88
CA LEU A 5 -12.33 3.07 -69.09
C LEU A 5 -11.78 1.86 -68.31
N LEU A 6 -10.54 1.51 -68.62
CA LEU A 6 -9.81 0.44 -67.91
C LEU A 6 -9.20 1.05 -66.66
N ALA A 7 -9.68 0.66 -65.48
CA ALA A 7 -9.08 1.05 -64.21
C ALA A 7 -7.97 0.06 -63.86
N THR A 8 -6.73 0.53 -63.89
CA THR A 8 -5.57 -0.23 -63.40
C THR A 8 -5.53 -0.13 -61.92
N VAL A 9 -5.80 -1.23 -61.23
CA VAL A 9 -5.62 -1.35 -59.77
C VAL A 9 -4.14 -1.58 -59.51
N LEU A 10 -3.48 -0.57 -58.94
CA LEU A 10 -2.10 -0.67 -58.47
C LEU A 10 -2.16 -1.30 -57.07
N THR A 11 -1.88 -2.59 -56.97
CA THR A 11 -1.72 -3.31 -55.71
C THR A 11 -0.37 -2.93 -55.10
N LEU A 12 -0.39 -2.02 -54.13
CA LEU A 12 0.76 -1.73 -53.31
C LEU A 12 0.88 -2.86 -52.27
N ALA A 13 1.78 -3.80 -52.50
CA ALA A 13 2.15 -4.79 -51.48
C ALA A 13 2.93 -4.07 -50.40
N LEU A 14 2.23 -3.69 -49.29
CA LEU A 14 2.88 -3.36 -48.04
C LEU A 14 3.48 -4.66 -47.48
N SER A 15 4.80 -4.82 -47.61
CA SER A 15 5.54 -5.81 -46.84
C SER A 15 5.48 -5.39 -45.37
N LEU A 16 4.53 -5.93 -44.64
CA LEU A 16 4.58 -5.95 -43.16
C LEU A 16 5.82 -6.79 -42.82
N THR A 17 6.93 -6.16 -42.53
CA THR A 17 7.99 -6.76 -41.74
C THR A 17 7.39 -6.94 -40.36
N ILE A 18 6.87 -8.13 -40.10
CA ILE A 18 6.61 -8.60 -38.74
C ILE A 18 8.01 -8.65 -38.12
N VAL A 19 8.34 -7.62 -37.33
CA VAL A 19 9.45 -7.69 -36.41
C VAL A 19 9.04 -8.80 -35.43
N GLN A 20 9.62 -9.96 -35.60
CA GLN A 20 9.46 -11.04 -34.65
C GLN A 20 9.94 -10.50 -33.27
N PRO A 21 9.18 -10.67 -32.20
CA PRO A 21 9.67 -10.37 -30.87
C PRO A 21 10.99 -11.12 -30.71
N SER A 22 12.02 -10.37 -30.39
CA SER A 22 13.41 -10.76 -30.44
C SER A 22 13.63 -12.13 -29.81
N THR A 23 14.44 -12.94 -30.45
CA THR A 23 14.99 -14.22 -29.98
C THR A 23 15.62 -14.14 -28.59
N ILE A 24 15.97 -12.96 -28.12
CA ILE A 24 16.47 -12.64 -26.78
C ILE A 24 15.46 -13.07 -25.68
N TYR A 25 14.17 -12.73 -25.82
CA TYR A 25 13.15 -13.14 -24.83
C TYR A 25 12.90 -14.66 -24.76
N ALA A 26 13.11 -15.38 -25.85
CA ALA A 26 12.95 -16.82 -25.90
C ALA A 26 14.14 -17.55 -25.22
N ALA A 27 15.35 -17.06 -25.43
CA ALA A 27 16.57 -17.61 -24.81
C ALA A 27 16.60 -17.37 -23.29
N ASP A 28 16.19 -16.17 -22.82
CA ASP A 28 16.08 -15.86 -21.39
C ASP A 28 15.05 -16.76 -20.69
N ASN A 29 13.92 -17.03 -21.33
CA ASN A 29 12.88 -17.91 -20.78
C ASN A 29 13.34 -19.36 -20.69
N GLU A 30 14.18 -19.84 -21.58
CA GLU A 30 14.71 -21.21 -21.55
C GLU A 30 15.76 -21.35 -20.43
N LYS A 31 16.66 -20.38 -20.28
CA LYS A 31 17.65 -20.31 -19.21
C LYS A 31 16.98 -20.30 -17.83
N VAL A 32 16.01 -19.38 -17.63
CA VAL A 32 15.22 -19.30 -16.38
C VAL A 32 14.48 -20.63 -16.10
N THR A 33 13.93 -21.26 -17.13
CA THR A 33 13.22 -22.55 -16.99
C THR A 33 14.13 -23.66 -16.48
N GLN A 34 15.34 -23.74 -17.04
CA GLN A 34 16.33 -24.76 -16.63
C GLN A 34 16.85 -24.48 -15.23
N ALA A 35 17.16 -23.24 -14.89
CA ALA A 35 17.62 -22.84 -13.56
C ALA A 35 16.58 -23.13 -12.47
N ILE A 36 15.31 -22.78 -12.72
CA ILE A 36 14.19 -23.10 -11.81
C ILE A 36 14.05 -24.62 -11.58
N ALA A 37 14.26 -25.43 -12.62
CA ALA A 37 14.16 -26.89 -12.51
C ALA A 37 15.24 -27.51 -11.63
N THR A 38 16.37 -26.85 -11.47
CA THR A 38 17.53 -27.32 -10.69
C THR A 38 17.74 -26.55 -9.39
N ALA A 39 16.93 -25.52 -9.11
CA ALA A 39 17.05 -24.68 -7.92
C ALA A 39 16.83 -25.52 -6.64
N GLU A 40 17.80 -25.46 -5.73
CA GLU A 40 17.74 -26.17 -4.46
C GLU A 40 16.79 -25.53 -3.48
N GLU A 41 15.99 -26.33 -2.79
CA GLU A 41 15.14 -25.88 -1.68
C GLU A 41 16.00 -25.35 -0.52
N LYS A 42 15.74 -24.15 -0.05
CA LYS A 42 16.45 -23.53 1.07
C LYS A 42 15.52 -23.38 2.27
N SER A 43 16.04 -23.67 3.44
CA SER A 43 15.35 -23.49 4.72
C SER A 43 15.49 -22.05 5.21
N PHE A 44 14.45 -21.55 5.90
CA PHE A 44 14.53 -20.26 6.58
C PHE A 44 15.50 -20.32 7.76
N ASP A 45 16.05 -19.14 8.11
CA ASP A 45 16.95 -18.90 9.24
C ASP A 45 18.27 -19.71 9.20
N THR A 46 18.62 -20.23 8.02
CA THR A 46 19.86 -20.94 7.74
C THR A 46 20.79 -20.05 6.91
N ASP A 47 22.08 -20.04 7.26
CA ASP A 47 23.09 -19.28 6.52
C ASP A 47 23.57 -20.09 5.31
N TYR A 48 23.64 -19.45 4.16
CA TYR A 48 24.11 -19.97 2.90
C TYR A 48 25.22 -19.11 2.34
N SER A 49 26.01 -19.66 1.44
CA SER A 49 27.05 -18.90 0.74
C SER A 49 27.19 -19.38 -0.70
N VAL A 50 27.61 -18.46 -1.57
CA VAL A 50 28.00 -18.73 -2.95
C VAL A 50 29.32 -18.05 -3.23
N THR A 51 30.27 -18.79 -3.82
CA THR A 51 31.53 -18.23 -4.31
C THR A 51 31.45 -18.10 -5.82
N TRP A 52 31.60 -16.88 -6.29
CA TRP A 52 31.47 -16.52 -7.70
C TRP A 52 32.71 -16.94 -8.50
N SER A 53 32.50 -17.42 -9.71
CA SER A 53 33.58 -17.78 -10.64
C SER A 53 33.04 -17.68 -12.08
N ASP A 54 33.93 -17.83 -13.07
CA ASP A 54 33.53 -17.86 -14.48
C ASP A 54 32.57 -19.03 -14.81
N GLU A 55 32.47 -20.03 -13.92
CA GLU A 55 31.55 -21.14 -14.03
C GLU A 55 30.27 -20.95 -13.18
N VAL A 56 30.31 -20.03 -12.20
CA VAL A 56 29.21 -19.72 -11.28
C VAL A 56 28.84 -18.24 -11.45
N GLU A 57 28.09 -17.95 -12.47
CA GLU A 57 27.64 -16.61 -12.83
C GLU A 57 26.32 -16.20 -12.15
N GLU A 58 25.55 -17.17 -11.70
CA GLU A 58 24.25 -16.99 -11.03
C GLU A 58 24.04 -18.06 -9.95
N CYS A 59 23.27 -17.72 -8.93
CA CYS A 59 22.90 -18.65 -7.86
C CYS A 59 21.39 -18.67 -7.69
N TRP A 60 20.77 -19.82 -7.81
CA TRP A 60 19.34 -20.00 -7.68
C TRP A 60 18.98 -20.74 -6.40
N SER A 61 18.00 -20.22 -5.71
CA SER A 61 17.42 -20.77 -4.50
C SER A 61 15.92 -20.93 -4.66
N LYS A 62 15.36 -22.01 -4.16
CA LYS A 62 13.92 -22.23 -4.06
C LYS A 62 13.48 -22.08 -2.62
N ILE A 63 12.37 -21.40 -2.37
CA ILE A 63 11.71 -21.34 -1.07
C ILE A 63 10.22 -21.64 -1.22
N THR A 64 9.63 -22.23 -0.18
CA THR A 64 8.19 -22.54 -0.15
C THR A 64 7.53 -21.91 1.06
N LEU A 65 6.46 -21.14 0.82
CA LEU A 65 5.64 -20.49 1.85
C LEU A 65 4.32 -21.24 2.04
N ASN A 66 4.00 -21.58 3.28
CA ASN A 66 2.73 -22.22 3.64
C ASN A 66 1.60 -21.22 3.87
N GLU A 67 1.93 -19.95 4.07
CA GLU A 67 1.02 -18.85 4.31
C GLU A 67 1.60 -17.52 3.79
N GLN A 68 0.78 -16.49 3.70
CA GLN A 68 1.19 -15.14 3.31
C GLN A 68 2.10 -14.51 4.37
N GLY A 69 3.13 -13.79 3.93
CA GLY A 69 4.01 -13.08 4.85
C GLY A 69 5.14 -12.33 4.18
N ILE A 70 6.08 -11.88 5.00
CA ILE A 70 7.24 -11.13 4.57
C ILE A 70 8.44 -12.05 4.57
N VAL A 71 9.04 -12.22 3.41
CA VAL A 71 10.36 -12.83 3.24
C VAL A 71 11.40 -11.73 3.35
N LYS A 72 12.34 -11.92 4.25
CA LYS A 72 13.51 -11.07 4.40
C LYS A 72 14.72 -11.81 3.85
N VAL A 73 15.40 -11.18 2.91
CA VAL A 73 16.67 -11.67 2.35
C VAL A 73 17.78 -10.78 2.88
N ASN A 74 18.64 -11.35 3.72
CA ASN A 74 19.87 -10.70 4.15
C ASN A 74 21.01 -11.18 3.25
N MET A 75 21.78 -10.25 2.73
CA MET A 75 22.95 -10.52 1.91
C MET A 75 24.14 -9.79 2.53
N THR A 76 25.25 -10.52 2.76
CA THR A 76 26.46 -9.96 3.32
C THR A 76 27.58 -10.15 2.30
N LYS A 77 28.19 -9.07 1.88
CA LYS A 77 29.40 -9.10 1.05
C LYS A 77 30.59 -9.61 1.89
N PRO A 78 31.50 -10.38 1.31
CA PRO A 78 32.70 -10.81 2.01
C PRO A 78 33.59 -9.62 2.36
N GLU A 79 34.30 -9.73 3.47
CA GLU A 79 35.28 -8.74 3.93
C GLU A 79 36.44 -8.64 2.93
N ASN A 80 36.34 -7.75 1.95
CA ASN A 80 37.50 -7.23 1.24
C ASN A 80 37.25 -5.77 0.84
N LYS A 81 38.07 -4.92 1.41
CA LYS A 81 37.92 -3.47 1.58
C LYS A 81 38.20 -2.61 0.35
N THR A 82 37.87 -3.03 -0.83
CA THR A 82 37.96 -2.18 -2.01
C THR A 82 36.57 -1.69 -2.36
N LEU A 83 36.37 -0.40 -2.17
CA LEU A 83 35.14 0.32 -2.44
C LEU A 83 34.70 0.16 -3.90
N GLY A 84 33.40 -0.06 -4.13
CA GLY A 84 32.76 0.17 -5.43
C GLY A 84 32.54 -1.05 -6.33
N GLU A 85 32.55 -2.30 -5.86
CA GLU A 85 32.88 -3.36 -6.82
C GLU A 85 31.93 -4.55 -6.98
N ILE A 86 30.78 -4.62 -6.31
CA ILE A 86 29.81 -5.69 -6.62
C ILE A 86 28.41 -5.15 -6.61
N ASP A 87 27.89 -4.86 -7.78
CA ASP A 87 26.44 -4.78 -7.97
C ASP A 87 25.89 -6.21 -7.91
N LEU A 88 25.07 -6.48 -6.94
CA LEU A 88 24.37 -7.76 -6.82
C LEU A 88 22.90 -7.53 -7.17
N ASN A 89 22.45 -8.19 -8.21
CA ASN A 89 21.04 -8.26 -8.58
C ASN A 89 20.37 -9.40 -7.84
N LEU A 90 19.15 -9.17 -7.36
CA LEU A 90 18.26 -10.16 -6.81
C LEU A 90 16.95 -10.11 -7.58
N ASN A 91 16.58 -11.24 -8.18
CA ASN A 91 15.31 -11.43 -8.84
C ASN A 91 14.49 -12.48 -8.10
N ILE A 92 13.18 -12.24 -7.96
CA ILE A 92 12.25 -13.23 -7.41
C ILE A 92 11.24 -13.60 -8.49
N TYR A 93 11.13 -14.89 -8.74
CA TYR A 93 10.19 -15.48 -9.69
C TYR A 93 9.15 -16.30 -8.95
N ASN A 94 7.91 -16.24 -9.44
CA ASN A 94 6.85 -17.13 -8.97
C ASN A 94 6.88 -18.49 -9.71
N GLU A 95 6.00 -19.40 -9.32
CA GLU A 95 5.87 -20.73 -9.94
C GLU A 95 5.57 -20.70 -11.44
N ASN A 96 4.99 -19.59 -11.94
CA ASN A 96 4.73 -19.37 -13.37
C ASN A 96 5.94 -18.77 -14.11
N LYS A 97 7.12 -18.78 -13.49
CA LYS A 97 8.39 -18.24 -14.04
C LYS A 97 8.34 -16.74 -14.36
N LYS A 98 7.37 -16.02 -13.77
CA LYS A 98 7.27 -14.57 -13.91
C LYS A 98 8.13 -13.93 -12.83
N CYS A 99 9.06 -13.05 -13.22
CA CYS A 99 9.76 -12.18 -12.30
C CYS A 99 8.74 -11.21 -11.69
N ILE A 100 8.59 -11.26 -10.38
CA ILE A 100 7.63 -10.44 -9.61
C ILE A 100 8.33 -9.36 -8.80
N TYR A 101 9.62 -9.52 -8.52
CA TYR A 101 10.42 -8.57 -7.77
C TYR A 101 11.83 -8.48 -8.35
N TYR A 102 12.39 -7.29 -8.37
CA TYR A 102 13.74 -7.01 -8.81
C TYR A 102 14.41 -6.02 -7.88
N PHE A 103 15.60 -6.35 -7.43
CA PHE A 103 16.44 -5.49 -6.63
C PHE A 103 17.84 -5.44 -7.26
N THR A 104 18.39 -4.24 -7.38
CA THR A 104 19.82 -4.04 -7.72
C THR A 104 20.41 -3.06 -6.71
N ASP A 105 21.55 -3.41 -6.17
CA ASP A 105 22.32 -2.49 -5.32
C ASP A 105 23.58 -2.05 -6.06
N SER A 106 23.55 -0.81 -6.52
CA SER A 106 24.70 -0.15 -7.17
C SER A 106 25.56 0.64 -6.17
N ARG A 107 25.27 0.55 -4.86
CA ARG A 107 25.96 1.28 -3.82
C ARG A 107 26.95 0.40 -3.08
N ASP A 108 27.93 1.04 -2.47
CA ASP A 108 28.99 0.42 -1.66
C ASP A 108 28.50 -0.23 -0.34
N LEU A 109 27.28 -0.76 -0.31
CA LEU A 109 26.73 -1.38 0.88
C LEU A 109 27.33 -2.77 1.07
N ILE A 110 27.99 -2.97 2.22
CA ILE A 110 28.56 -4.25 2.63
C ILE A 110 27.45 -5.26 2.92
N ASP A 111 26.35 -4.79 3.51
CA ASP A 111 25.19 -5.59 3.88
C ASP A 111 23.94 -5.01 3.23
N ALA A 112 23.22 -5.84 2.50
CA ALA A 112 21.91 -5.50 1.94
C ALA A 112 20.82 -6.34 2.60
N THR A 113 19.72 -5.70 2.92
CA THR A 113 18.51 -6.35 3.40
C THR A 113 17.36 -6.00 2.48
N VAL A 114 16.72 -7.04 1.92
CA VAL A 114 15.54 -6.91 1.10
C VAL A 114 14.36 -7.53 1.84
N ASN A 115 13.23 -6.84 1.88
CA ASN A 115 11.98 -7.36 2.44
C ASN A 115 10.94 -7.38 1.32
N VAL A 116 10.26 -8.51 1.17
CA VAL A 116 9.32 -8.77 0.06
C VAL A 116 8.07 -9.41 0.62
N GLY A 117 6.91 -8.82 0.34
CA GLY A 117 5.63 -9.42 0.71
C GLY A 117 5.23 -10.49 -0.32
N LEU A 118 5.02 -11.70 0.12
CA LEU A 118 4.69 -12.84 -0.74
C LEU A 118 3.47 -13.59 -0.22
N ASP A 119 2.65 -14.10 -1.13
CA ASP A 119 1.54 -15.00 -0.80
C ASP A 119 2.08 -16.43 -0.52
N LYS A 120 1.19 -17.30 -0.07
CA LYS A 120 1.45 -18.74 -0.05
C LYS A 120 1.83 -19.24 -1.44
N GLY A 121 2.92 -19.98 -1.56
CA GLY A 121 3.40 -20.51 -2.85
C GLY A 121 4.86 -20.88 -2.85
N THR A 122 5.35 -21.25 -4.03
CA THR A 122 6.76 -21.55 -4.28
C THR A 122 7.39 -20.41 -5.07
N TYR A 123 8.57 -19.99 -4.64
CA TYR A 123 9.32 -18.89 -5.23
C TYR A 123 10.76 -19.30 -5.49
N TYR A 124 11.31 -18.68 -6.54
CA TYR A 124 12.69 -18.92 -6.97
C TYR A 124 13.44 -17.60 -6.91
N ILE A 125 14.58 -17.60 -6.25
CA ILE A 125 15.36 -16.41 -5.99
C ILE A 125 16.68 -16.56 -6.71
N GLU A 126 16.94 -15.67 -7.64
CA GLU A 126 18.17 -15.55 -8.39
C GLU A 126 19.05 -14.47 -7.77
N PHE A 127 20.28 -14.80 -7.48
CA PHE A 127 21.35 -13.86 -7.23
C PHE A 127 22.26 -13.84 -8.45
N ASN A 128 22.52 -12.63 -8.97
CA ASN A 128 23.36 -12.43 -10.14
C ASN A 128 24.26 -11.22 -9.91
N PRO A 129 25.58 -11.42 -9.77
CA PRO A 129 26.51 -10.30 -9.63
C PRO A 129 26.75 -9.60 -10.96
N ASN A 130 26.91 -8.28 -10.94
CA ASN A 130 27.27 -7.52 -12.11
C ASN A 130 28.79 -7.73 -12.41
N TYR A 131 29.02 -8.43 -13.42
CA TYR A 131 30.12 -9.08 -14.11
C TYR A 131 31.59 -9.00 -13.63
N SER A 132 32.32 -7.97 -13.67
CA SER A 132 33.78 -8.11 -13.78
C SER A 132 34.56 -8.26 -12.48
N TYR A 133 33.89 -8.13 -11.33
CA TYR A 133 34.56 -8.01 -10.03
C TYR A 133 34.19 -9.11 -9.01
N ALA A 134 33.28 -10.00 -9.37
CA ALA A 134 32.78 -11.01 -8.45
C ALA A 134 33.66 -12.28 -8.38
N ASN A 135 34.49 -12.55 -9.40
CA ASN A 135 35.29 -13.78 -9.49
C ASN A 135 36.20 -13.96 -8.26
N GLY A 136 36.08 -15.13 -7.62
CA GLY A 136 36.81 -15.48 -6.39
C GLY A 136 36.22 -14.87 -5.11
N LYS A 137 35.14 -14.11 -5.18
CA LYS A 137 34.45 -13.51 -4.01
C LYS A 137 33.25 -14.34 -3.57
N THR A 138 32.93 -14.29 -2.28
CA THR A 138 31.80 -15.03 -1.70
C THR A 138 30.71 -14.10 -1.22
N THR A 139 29.46 -14.38 -1.57
CA THR A 139 28.27 -13.75 -0.99
C THR A 139 27.66 -14.70 0.02
N ASN A 140 27.45 -14.22 1.25
CA ASN A 140 26.66 -14.95 2.24
C ASN A 140 25.21 -14.43 2.20
N TYR A 141 24.24 -15.33 2.34
CA TYR A 141 22.84 -14.93 2.35
C TYR A 141 22.00 -15.80 3.28
N LYS A 142 20.87 -15.23 3.72
CA LYS A 142 19.91 -15.89 4.61
C LYS A 142 18.51 -15.45 4.26
N PHE A 143 17.58 -16.40 4.26
CA PHE A 143 16.14 -16.12 4.16
C PHE A 143 15.52 -16.22 5.55
N SER A 144 14.70 -15.22 5.92
CA SER A 144 13.86 -15.28 7.11
C SER A 144 12.43 -15.00 6.71
N PHE A 145 11.46 -15.61 7.41
CA PHE A 145 10.05 -15.47 7.10
C PHE A 145 9.26 -15.00 8.34
N THR A 146 8.36 -14.05 8.11
CA THR A 146 7.43 -13.56 9.15
C THR A 146 6.01 -13.60 8.60
N PRO A 147 5.11 -14.44 9.15
CA PRO A 147 3.70 -14.45 8.76
C PRO A 147 3.06 -13.07 8.89
N ASN A 148 2.37 -12.62 7.86
CA ASN A 148 1.66 -11.34 7.85
C ASN A 148 0.57 -11.33 6.77
N ASN A 149 -0.70 -11.44 7.17
CA ASN A 149 -1.85 -11.39 6.27
C ASN A 149 -2.23 -9.97 5.82
N ASP A 150 -1.62 -8.94 6.40
CA ASP A 150 -1.83 -7.54 6.08
C ASP A 150 -0.54 -6.92 5.47
N CYS A 151 0.22 -7.70 4.69
CA CYS A 151 1.30 -7.18 3.84
C CYS A 151 0.85 -7.10 2.37
N GLU A 152 1.62 -6.38 1.58
CA GLU A 152 1.50 -6.45 0.12
C GLU A 152 1.82 -7.86 -0.38
N ILE A 153 1.44 -8.11 -1.63
CA ILE A 153 1.84 -9.32 -2.37
C ILE A 153 2.51 -8.83 -3.64
N GLU A 154 3.78 -9.13 -3.79
CA GLU A 154 4.59 -8.68 -4.90
C GLU A 154 4.08 -9.12 -6.28
N GLY A 155 4.44 -8.31 -7.27
CA GLY A 155 3.89 -8.39 -8.62
C GLY A 155 2.57 -7.63 -8.77
N ASN A 156 2.23 -6.79 -7.79
CA ASN A 156 0.98 -6.03 -7.67
C ASN A 156 0.97 -4.69 -8.42
N GLY A 157 1.95 -4.42 -9.29
CA GLY A 157 2.13 -3.13 -9.98
C GLY A 157 1.01 -2.73 -10.95
N THR A 158 -0.04 -3.54 -11.12
CA THR A 158 -1.16 -3.27 -12.04
C THR A 158 -2.52 -3.44 -11.36
N ARG A 159 -3.60 -3.01 -12.03
CA ARG A 159 -4.96 -3.22 -11.54
C ARG A 159 -5.34 -4.69 -11.42
N ASP A 160 -4.89 -5.49 -12.37
CA ASP A 160 -5.26 -6.91 -12.47
C ASP A 160 -4.50 -7.76 -11.45
N THR A 161 -3.36 -7.26 -10.99
CA THR A 161 -2.51 -7.91 -9.98
C THR A 161 -2.57 -7.21 -8.62
N ALA A 162 -3.39 -6.17 -8.46
CA ALA A 162 -3.46 -5.36 -7.25
C ALA A 162 -3.71 -6.19 -5.98
N THR A 163 -2.95 -5.93 -4.93
CA THR A 163 -3.16 -6.52 -3.62
C THR A 163 -4.54 -6.15 -3.07
N ALA A 164 -5.35 -7.15 -2.74
CA ALA A 164 -6.68 -6.92 -2.19
C ALA A 164 -6.60 -6.35 -0.77
N MET A 165 -7.24 -5.19 -0.55
CA MET A 165 -7.24 -4.47 0.72
C MET A 165 -8.64 -4.44 1.33
N LYS A 166 -8.72 -4.67 2.64
CA LYS A 166 -9.95 -4.47 3.44
C LYS A 166 -9.92 -3.08 4.07
N THR A 167 -11.07 -2.45 4.20
CA THR A 167 -11.18 -1.21 4.98
C THR A 167 -10.94 -1.49 6.48
N ASP A 168 -10.43 -0.48 7.20
CA ASP A 168 -10.13 -0.55 8.64
C ASP A 168 -8.97 -1.50 9.02
N HIS A 169 -8.10 -1.81 8.07
CA HIS A 169 -6.84 -2.53 8.25
C HIS A 169 -5.66 -1.69 7.77
N ASP A 170 -4.54 -1.81 8.44
CA ASP A 170 -3.27 -1.22 8.01
C ASP A 170 -2.46 -2.29 7.28
N TYR A 171 -2.10 -2.03 6.03
CA TYR A 171 -1.24 -2.89 5.23
C TYR A 171 0.19 -2.38 5.27
N THR A 172 1.14 -3.30 5.34
CA THR A 172 2.57 -3.03 5.26
C THR A 172 3.07 -3.37 3.86
N GLY A 173 3.83 -2.46 3.26
CA GLY A 173 4.51 -2.70 1.99
C GLY A 173 5.97 -2.28 2.06
N TYR A 174 6.73 -2.75 1.07
CA TYR A 174 8.15 -2.48 0.91
C TYR A 174 8.41 -2.08 -0.54
N MET A 175 8.58 -0.79 -0.75
CA MET A 175 8.87 -0.27 -2.08
C MET A 175 10.26 -0.71 -2.52
N GLY A 176 10.37 -1.26 -3.71
CA GLY A 176 11.64 -1.71 -4.30
C GLY A 176 12.63 -0.58 -4.56
N CYS A 177 13.88 -0.95 -4.74
CA CYS A 177 14.97 -0.03 -5.05
C CYS A 177 15.03 0.23 -6.56
N ASN A 178 14.94 1.49 -6.98
CA ASN A 178 15.06 1.90 -8.38
C ASN A 178 16.47 2.42 -8.66
N ALA A 179 17.40 1.54 -8.95
CA ALA A 179 18.72 1.92 -9.45
C ALA A 179 18.83 1.52 -10.93
N GLY A 180 18.43 2.39 -11.87
CA GLY A 180 18.61 2.09 -13.29
C GLY A 180 17.66 2.83 -14.24
N SER A 181 17.69 2.47 -15.52
CA SER A 181 16.90 3.06 -16.60
C SER A 181 15.40 2.80 -16.42
N LEU A 182 14.58 3.81 -16.70
CA LEU A 182 13.11 3.80 -16.61
C LEU A 182 12.38 2.69 -17.40
N SER A 183 13.08 1.95 -18.26
CA SER A 183 12.48 0.93 -19.12
C SER A 183 12.36 -0.47 -18.50
N ASP A 184 13.08 -0.74 -17.40
CA ASP A 184 13.23 -2.10 -16.85
C ASP A 184 12.58 -2.31 -15.49
N TYR A 185 11.75 -1.35 -15.01
CA TYR A 185 11.13 -1.38 -13.69
C TYR A 185 10.07 -2.47 -13.58
N LYS A 186 10.37 -3.53 -12.86
CA LYS A 186 9.42 -4.61 -12.54
C LYS A 186 8.67 -4.38 -11.23
N ASP A 187 9.22 -3.52 -10.34
CA ASP A 187 8.64 -3.18 -9.04
C ASP A 187 8.64 -1.66 -8.78
N ALA A 188 8.19 -0.89 -9.78
CA ALA A 188 8.13 0.57 -9.69
C ALA A 188 6.91 1.09 -8.92
N ALA A 189 5.90 0.26 -8.72
CA ALA A 189 4.65 0.68 -8.12
C ALA A 189 3.93 -0.47 -7.42
N ASP A 190 3.37 -0.17 -6.23
CA ASP A 190 2.42 -1.03 -5.54
C ASP A 190 1.00 -0.54 -5.77
N VAL A 191 0.13 -1.45 -6.14
CA VAL A 191 -1.28 -1.18 -6.34
C VAL A 191 -2.12 -2.02 -5.38
N TYR A 192 -2.99 -1.34 -4.63
CA TYR A 192 -3.97 -2.00 -3.76
C TYR A 192 -5.38 -1.73 -4.26
N ALA A 193 -6.22 -2.75 -4.21
CA ALA A 193 -7.63 -2.67 -4.60
C ALA A 193 -8.53 -2.71 -3.36
N VAL A 194 -9.37 -1.69 -3.16
CA VAL A 194 -10.30 -1.59 -2.03
C VAL A 194 -11.72 -1.30 -2.49
N THR A 195 -12.70 -2.03 -1.96
CA THR A 195 -14.12 -1.77 -2.28
C THR A 195 -14.72 -0.77 -1.30
N LEU A 196 -15.21 0.36 -1.83
CA LEU A 196 -15.85 1.41 -1.07
C LEU A 196 -17.35 1.53 -1.42
N LYS A 197 -18.15 2.09 -0.49
CA LYS A 197 -19.60 2.29 -0.65
C LYS A 197 -19.92 3.77 -0.83
N LYS A 198 -20.72 4.10 -1.85
CA LYS A 198 -21.19 5.45 -2.15
C LYS A 198 -21.75 6.16 -0.91
N GLY A 199 -21.36 7.41 -0.73
CA GLY A 199 -21.84 8.29 0.34
C GLY A 199 -21.28 8.00 1.73
N GLN A 200 -20.48 6.92 1.90
CA GLN A 200 -19.71 6.70 3.11
C GLN A 200 -18.44 7.55 3.11
N ILE A 201 -17.93 7.84 4.30
CA ILE A 201 -16.76 8.67 4.50
C ILE A 201 -15.59 7.79 4.87
N TYR A 202 -14.49 7.98 4.15
CA TYR A 202 -13.25 7.25 4.37
C TYR A 202 -12.09 8.19 4.62
N LYS A 203 -11.08 7.72 5.34
CA LYS A 203 -9.78 8.36 5.44
C LYS A 203 -8.76 7.47 4.72
N TYR A 204 -8.10 8.02 3.71
CA TYR A 204 -6.92 7.42 3.08
C TYR A 204 -5.69 7.86 3.86
N SER A 205 -4.85 6.92 4.26
CA SER A 205 -3.60 7.18 4.98
C SER A 205 -2.46 6.43 4.32
N PHE A 206 -1.34 7.11 4.15
CA PHE A 206 -0.08 6.55 3.69
C PHE A 206 1.04 7.09 4.57
N LYS A 207 1.91 6.22 5.05
CA LYS A 207 3.00 6.54 5.97
C LYS A 207 4.27 5.82 5.55
N PRO A 208 5.13 6.45 4.75
CA PRO A 208 6.46 5.92 4.45
C PRO A 208 7.36 6.07 5.68
N GLU A 209 8.33 5.17 5.86
CA GLU A 209 9.38 5.32 6.86
C GLU A 209 10.41 6.36 6.42
N THR A 210 10.72 6.41 5.11
CA THR A 210 11.65 7.37 4.49
C THR A 210 11.21 7.62 3.03
N GLY A 211 11.87 8.55 2.35
CA GLY A 211 11.79 8.68 0.89
C GLY A 211 10.73 9.65 0.36
N THR A 212 10.85 9.96 -0.93
CA THR A 212 9.90 10.78 -1.70
C THR A 212 9.02 9.87 -2.52
N THR A 213 7.77 9.75 -2.13
CA THR A 213 6.82 8.82 -2.72
C THR A 213 5.59 9.53 -3.20
N ILE A 214 5.10 9.13 -4.33
CA ILE A 214 3.76 9.49 -4.80
C ILE A 214 2.81 8.40 -4.37
N ALA A 215 1.87 8.76 -3.49
CA ALA A 215 0.79 7.87 -3.07
C ALA A 215 -0.55 8.55 -3.33
N LYS A 216 -1.43 7.91 -4.10
CA LYS A 216 -2.76 8.44 -4.41
C LYS A 216 -3.79 7.33 -4.43
N LEU A 217 -5.01 7.65 -4.03
CA LEU A 217 -6.16 6.76 -4.17
C LEU A 217 -7.02 7.25 -5.33
N TYR A 218 -7.19 6.39 -6.32
CA TYR A 218 -7.93 6.66 -7.56
C TYR A 218 -9.26 5.92 -7.60
N GLY A 219 -10.18 6.43 -8.42
CA GLY A 219 -11.38 5.74 -8.80
C GLY A 219 -11.15 4.62 -9.82
N ASN A 220 -12.24 3.94 -10.22
CA ASN A 220 -12.17 2.75 -11.08
C ASN A 220 -11.92 3.04 -12.57
N LYS A 221 -11.96 4.30 -13.00
CA LYS A 221 -11.71 4.69 -14.40
C LYS A 221 -10.26 5.01 -14.69
N VAL A 222 -9.41 5.09 -13.65
CA VAL A 222 -7.99 5.31 -13.83
C VAL A 222 -7.37 4.23 -14.71
N LYS A 223 -6.50 4.64 -15.63
CA LYS A 223 -5.67 3.73 -16.43
C LYS A 223 -4.25 3.80 -15.88
N PHE A 224 -3.73 2.68 -15.43
CA PHE A 224 -2.33 2.59 -15.06
C PHE A 224 -1.53 2.33 -16.36
N GLY A 225 -0.73 3.32 -16.75
CA GLY A 225 0.26 3.19 -17.82
C GLY A 225 1.55 2.58 -17.27
N THR A 226 2.56 2.44 -18.15
CA THR A 226 3.86 1.86 -17.78
C THR A 226 4.64 2.67 -16.72
N LEU A 227 4.38 3.97 -16.57
CA LEU A 227 5.09 4.84 -15.64
C LEU A 227 4.18 5.73 -14.78
N TRP A 228 3.04 6.16 -15.30
CA TRP A 228 2.13 7.08 -14.60
C TRP A 228 0.68 6.70 -14.83
N PRO A 229 -0.16 6.76 -13.78
CA PRO A 229 -1.60 6.61 -13.98
C PRO A 229 -2.11 7.76 -14.86
N SER A 230 -2.81 7.42 -15.94
CA SER A 230 -3.56 8.41 -16.70
C SER A 230 -5.00 8.43 -16.23
N TYR A 231 -5.53 9.60 -15.98
CA TYR A 231 -6.93 9.79 -15.54
C TYR A 231 -7.49 11.07 -16.14
N ASP A 232 -8.79 11.05 -16.43
CA ASP A 232 -9.49 12.25 -16.85
C ASP A 232 -9.58 13.24 -15.69
N LYS A 233 -9.63 14.53 -15.99
CA LYS A 233 -9.71 15.60 -14.97
C LYS A 233 -10.89 15.45 -14.00
N ASP A 234 -11.96 14.78 -14.46
CA ASP A 234 -13.17 14.50 -13.67
C ASP A 234 -13.11 13.19 -12.89
N GLU A 235 -12.00 12.45 -12.97
CA GLU A 235 -11.83 11.21 -12.24
C GLU A 235 -11.52 11.49 -10.76
N PHE A 236 -12.15 10.69 -9.90
CA PHE A 236 -11.87 10.74 -8.46
C PHE A 236 -10.41 10.40 -8.16
N CYS A 237 -9.72 11.32 -7.49
CA CYS A 237 -8.36 11.12 -7.02
C CYS A 237 -8.15 11.90 -5.72
N VAL A 238 -7.54 11.25 -4.71
CA VAL A 238 -7.16 11.90 -3.46
C VAL A 238 -5.75 11.49 -3.02
N GLY A 239 -5.04 12.43 -2.41
CA GLY A 239 -3.73 12.19 -1.79
C GLY A 239 -3.83 11.60 -0.38
N PRO A 240 -2.68 11.31 0.25
CA PRO A 240 -2.59 10.82 1.61
C PRO A 240 -3.24 11.75 2.64
N ASP A 241 -3.61 11.16 3.78
CA ASP A 241 -4.25 11.82 4.92
C ASP A 241 -5.54 12.59 4.60
N THR A 242 -6.15 12.28 3.45
CA THR A 242 -7.40 12.89 3.01
C THR A 242 -8.60 12.13 3.56
N VAL A 243 -9.57 12.89 4.09
CA VAL A 243 -10.91 12.40 4.43
C VAL A 243 -11.86 12.79 3.32
N PHE A 244 -12.57 11.83 2.73
CA PHE A 244 -13.42 12.04 1.56
C PHE A 244 -14.72 11.25 1.64
N VAL A 245 -15.68 11.62 0.80
CA VAL A 245 -16.93 10.88 0.59
C VAL A 245 -16.78 10.07 -0.68
N ALA A 246 -16.98 8.74 -0.61
CA ALA A 246 -16.93 7.90 -1.80
C ALA A 246 -18.04 8.30 -2.80
N PRO A 247 -17.69 8.72 -4.04
CA PRO A 247 -18.67 9.20 -5.02
C PRO A 247 -19.54 8.08 -5.61
N TYR A 248 -19.06 6.86 -5.60
CA TYR A 248 -19.79 5.66 -6.07
C TYR A 248 -19.45 4.43 -5.23
N THR A 249 -20.24 3.36 -5.40
CA THR A 249 -19.91 2.04 -4.85
C THR A 249 -19.11 1.26 -5.88
N GLY A 250 -17.95 0.75 -5.49
CA GLY A 250 -17.07 0.00 -6.40
C GLY A 250 -15.65 -0.12 -5.88
N VAL A 251 -14.77 -0.58 -6.74
CA VAL A 251 -13.35 -0.74 -6.46
C VAL A 251 -12.63 0.58 -6.68
N TYR A 252 -11.75 0.92 -5.77
CA TYR A 252 -10.80 2.04 -5.82
C TYR A 252 -9.41 1.46 -5.71
N TYR A 253 -8.41 2.18 -6.26
CA TYR A 253 -7.03 1.71 -6.33
C TYR A 253 -6.10 2.69 -5.63
N ALA A 254 -5.44 2.24 -4.56
CA ALA A 254 -4.32 2.98 -4.00
C ALA A 254 -3.08 2.63 -4.82
N TYR A 255 -2.49 3.64 -5.42
CA TYR A 255 -1.29 3.56 -6.24
C TYR A 255 -0.15 4.26 -5.50
N ILE A 256 0.90 3.52 -5.24
CA ILE A 256 2.08 3.96 -4.53
C ILE A 256 3.25 3.80 -5.48
N TYR A 257 4.01 4.87 -5.70
CA TYR A 257 5.09 4.90 -6.68
C TYR A 257 6.33 5.56 -6.09
N ASN A 258 7.46 4.91 -6.24
CA ASN A 258 8.76 5.46 -5.85
C ASN A 258 9.48 6.01 -7.09
N TYR A 259 9.80 7.31 -7.07
CA TYR A 259 10.47 7.96 -8.18
C TYR A 259 11.99 7.88 -8.10
N LEU A 260 12.52 7.93 -6.89
CA LEU A 260 13.95 7.94 -6.62
C LEU A 260 14.20 7.32 -5.24
N GLY A 261 15.03 6.32 -5.15
CA GLY A 261 15.58 5.99 -3.86
C GLY A 261 15.63 4.53 -3.47
N ASP A 262 15.97 4.36 -2.23
CA ASP A 262 16.19 3.11 -1.55
C ASP A 262 14.90 2.33 -1.31
N GLN A 263 15.04 1.05 -1.05
CA GLN A 263 13.95 0.28 -0.49
C GLN A 263 13.53 0.93 0.84
N TYR A 264 12.23 1.14 1.01
CA TYR A 264 11.67 1.58 2.29
C TYR A 264 10.35 0.91 2.57
N LYS A 265 10.11 0.73 3.85
CA LYS A 265 8.84 0.23 4.37
C LYS A 265 7.83 1.35 4.46
N TYR A 266 6.58 1.03 4.19
CA TYR A 266 5.46 1.95 4.38
C TYR A 266 4.25 1.24 4.99
N LYS A 267 3.29 2.05 5.44
CA LYS A 267 1.95 1.59 5.81
C LYS A 267 0.91 2.34 4.99
N VAL A 268 -0.09 1.62 4.51
CA VAL A 268 -1.23 2.15 3.77
C VAL A 268 -2.53 1.63 4.36
N SER A 269 -3.55 2.50 4.44
CA SER A 269 -4.88 2.10 4.90
C SER A 269 -5.99 2.99 4.34
N VAL A 270 -7.19 2.40 4.21
CA VAL A 270 -8.43 3.11 3.91
C VAL A 270 -9.44 2.81 5.01
N ASN A 271 -9.63 3.76 5.91
CA ASN A 271 -10.45 3.59 7.10
C ASN A 271 -11.84 4.20 6.93
N ASN A 272 -12.88 3.42 7.20
CA ASN A 272 -14.24 3.93 7.20
C ASN A 272 -14.50 4.79 8.45
N VAL A 273 -14.56 6.09 8.28
CA VAL A 273 -14.82 7.08 9.34
C VAL A 273 -16.23 7.67 9.28
N THR A 274 -17.16 7.00 8.60
CA THR A 274 -18.57 7.40 8.55
C THR A 274 -19.14 7.44 9.98
N PRO A 275 -19.69 8.57 10.42
CA PRO A 275 -20.15 8.72 11.78
C PRO A 275 -21.30 7.77 12.12
N LYS A 276 -21.18 7.02 13.21
CA LYS A 276 -22.25 6.17 13.77
C LYS A 276 -22.69 6.71 15.11
N LYS A 277 -24.00 6.59 15.39
CA LYS A 277 -24.61 6.99 16.68
C LYS A 277 -23.92 6.28 17.84
N PRO A 278 -23.29 7.01 18.80
CA PRO A 278 -22.72 6.41 19.99
C PRO A 278 -23.80 6.08 21.02
N ALA A 279 -23.56 5.05 21.84
CA ALA A 279 -24.40 4.74 23.00
C ALA A 279 -23.85 5.44 24.23
N LEU A 280 -24.60 6.39 24.80
CA LEU A 280 -24.23 7.07 26.02
C LEU A 280 -24.43 6.13 27.23
N LYS A 281 -23.34 5.75 27.91
CA LYS A 281 -23.34 4.78 29.01
C LYS A 281 -23.68 5.41 30.36
N SER A 282 -23.02 6.52 30.71
CA SER A 282 -23.25 7.18 32.00
C SER A 282 -22.91 8.66 31.99
N VAL A 283 -23.53 9.39 32.92
CA VAL A 283 -23.17 10.76 33.30
C VAL A 283 -23.02 10.76 34.82
N LYS A 284 -21.80 10.88 35.31
CA LYS A 284 -21.50 10.88 36.75
C LYS A 284 -21.24 12.31 37.24
N ALA A 285 -22.00 12.75 38.24
CA ALA A 285 -21.84 14.06 38.86
C ALA A 285 -20.56 14.12 39.70
N GLY A 286 -19.86 15.26 39.63
CA GLY A 286 -18.75 15.64 40.47
C GLY A 286 -18.92 17.07 40.99
N ASN A 287 -17.96 17.56 41.79
CA ASN A 287 -17.95 18.94 42.23
C ASN A 287 -17.84 19.89 41.03
N LYS A 288 -18.88 20.70 40.79
CA LYS A 288 -19.03 21.62 39.63
C LYS A 288 -18.64 20.99 38.29
N SER A 289 -18.88 19.67 38.14
CA SER A 289 -18.46 18.90 36.96
C SER A 289 -19.35 17.68 36.71
N ALA A 290 -19.26 17.13 35.50
CA ALA A 290 -19.83 15.83 35.15
C ALA A 290 -18.85 15.04 34.27
N THR A 291 -18.70 13.74 34.54
CA THR A 291 -17.94 12.83 33.68
C THR A 291 -18.93 12.02 32.87
N VAL A 292 -18.74 12.08 31.55
CA VAL A 292 -19.59 11.46 30.53
C VAL A 292 -18.86 10.28 29.95
N HIS A 293 -19.50 9.11 29.80
CA HIS A 293 -18.95 7.91 29.17
C HIS A 293 -19.87 7.41 28.06
N TRP A 294 -19.30 6.98 26.97
CA TRP A 294 -20.03 6.38 25.83
C TRP A 294 -19.29 5.20 25.22
N VAL A 295 -19.96 4.45 24.35
CA VAL A 295 -19.29 3.41 23.55
C VAL A 295 -18.67 4.06 22.34
N LYS A 296 -17.38 3.79 22.08
CA LYS A 296 -16.71 4.23 20.87
C LYS A 296 -17.42 3.74 19.62
N THR A 297 -17.50 4.58 18.62
CA THR A 297 -18.07 4.27 17.31
C THR A 297 -17.18 4.86 16.21
N LYS A 298 -17.43 4.48 14.96
CA LYS A 298 -16.76 5.09 13.82
C LYS A 298 -17.04 6.59 13.75
N GLY A 299 -16.05 7.35 13.30
CA GLY A 299 -16.05 8.81 13.16
C GLY A 299 -14.67 9.39 13.42
N ALA A 300 -14.47 10.64 13.02
CA ALA A 300 -13.23 11.38 13.23
C ALA A 300 -13.17 12.04 14.63
N GLY A 301 -14.30 12.10 15.35
CA GLY A 301 -14.40 12.65 16.68
C GLY A 301 -15.82 12.58 17.23
N TYR A 302 -15.98 13.10 18.45
CA TYR A 302 -17.27 13.17 19.14
C TYR A 302 -17.61 14.60 19.48
N GLN A 303 -18.92 14.88 19.52
CA GLN A 303 -19.48 16.12 20.04
C GLN A 303 -20.37 15.79 21.23
N VAL A 304 -19.99 16.28 22.41
CA VAL A 304 -20.77 16.19 23.66
C VAL A 304 -21.57 17.46 23.81
N GLN A 305 -22.89 17.35 23.94
CA GLN A 305 -23.79 18.49 24.15
C GLN A 305 -24.45 18.37 25.51
N TYR A 306 -24.54 19.48 26.23
CA TYR A 306 -25.14 19.54 27.53
C TYR A 306 -25.95 20.82 27.77
N SER A 307 -27.04 20.71 28.52
CA SER A 307 -27.96 21.80 28.81
C SER A 307 -28.66 21.62 30.16
N LEU A 308 -29.17 22.71 30.70
CA LEU A 308 -30.11 22.67 31.82
C LEU A 308 -31.54 22.27 31.35
N ASN A 309 -31.81 22.39 30.06
CA ASN A 309 -33.08 22.07 29.43
C ASN A 309 -33.07 20.68 28.80
N SER A 310 -34.09 19.88 29.05
CA SER A 310 -34.21 18.53 28.47
C SER A 310 -34.36 18.52 26.96
N ASN A 311 -34.87 19.60 26.36
CA ASN A 311 -34.96 19.80 24.93
C ASN A 311 -33.68 20.40 24.29
N PHE A 312 -32.64 20.59 25.10
CA PHE A 312 -31.34 21.14 24.66
C PHE A 312 -31.39 22.58 24.13
N LYS A 313 -32.42 23.37 24.57
CA LYS A 313 -32.39 24.83 24.37
C LYS A 313 -31.15 25.37 25.08
N ASP A 314 -30.47 26.35 24.48
CA ASP A 314 -29.24 27.00 24.99
C ASP A 314 -28.12 26.01 25.36
N ALA A 315 -28.03 24.90 24.63
CA ALA A 315 -27.05 23.85 24.92
C ALA A 315 -25.62 24.30 24.59
N LYS A 316 -24.70 23.95 25.48
CA LYS A 316 -23.26 24.05 25.22
C LYS A 316 -22.75 22.77 24.61
N THR A 317 -21.71 22.90 23.76
CA THR A 317 -21.12 21.78 23.02
C THR A 317 -19.61 21.79 23.19
N MET A 318 -19.02 20.60 23.32
CA MET A 318 -17.58 20.39 23.31
C MET A 318 -17.21 19.29 22.33
N ASN A 319 -16.10 19.45 21.61
CA ASN A 319 -15.55 18.43 20.72
C ASN A 319 -14.53 17.56 21.50
N VAL A 320 -14.52 16.29 21.18
CA VAL A 320 -13.66 15.27 21.81
C VAL A 320 -13.04 14.40 20.73
N SER A 321 -11.77 14.04 20.90
CA SER A 321 -11.04 13.16 19.98
C SER A 321 -11.73 11.79 19.79
N SER A 322 -11.62 11.21 18.61
CA SER A 322 -12.08 9.84 18.30
C SER A 322 -11.43 8.74 19.17
N THR A 323 -10.26 9.02 19.72
CA THR A 323 -9.54 8.09 20.60
C THR A 323 -10.16 7.97 21.99
N LYS A 324 -11.03 8.92 22.39
CA LYS A 324 -11.64 8.99 23.73
C LYS A 324 -13.04 8.39 23.73
N ASP A 325 -13.42 7.80 24.84
CA ASP A 325 -14.76 7.30 25.18
C ASP A 325 -15.35 8.00 26.42
N THR A 326 -14.65 9.02 26.90
CA THR A 326 -14.99 9.78 28.10
C THR A 326 -14.65 11.25 27.92
N ALA A 327 -15.43 12.11 28.59
CA ALA A 327 -15.17 13.53 28.69
C ALA A 327 -15.60 14.09 30.06
N LYS A 328 -14.84 15.04 30.58
CA LYS A 328 -15.18 15.77 31.81
C LYS A 328 -15.67 17.18 31.46
N ILE A 329 -16.94 17.45 31.68
CA ILE A 329 -17.55 18.78 31.58
C ILE A 329 -17.23 19.50 32.91
N LYS A 330 -16.65 20.68 32.84
CA LYS A 330 -16.25 21.51 34.01
C LYS A 330 -17.07 22.79 34.06
N LYS A 331 -16.96 23.52 35.17
CA LYS A 331 -17.62 24.81 35.45
C LYS A 331 -19.13 24.72 35.35
N LEU A 332 -19.72 23.63 35.85
CA LEU A 332 -21.15 23.45 35.96
C LEU A 332 -21.66 24.07 37.28
N SER A 333 -22.91 24.53 37.28
CA SER A 333 -23.56 25.07 38.47
C SER A 333 -23.95 23.94 39.43
N SER A 334 -23.55 24.04 40.69
CA SER A 334 -23.93 23.10 41.75
C SER A 334 -25.45 23.09 41.95
N ASN A 335 -25.97 21.95 42.40
CA ASN A 335 -27.39 21.69 42.65
C ASN A 335 -28.30 21.77 41.40
N LYS A 336 -27.75 21.99 40.20
CA LYS A 336 -28.51 22.02 38.93
C LYS A 336 -28.46 20.64 38.27
N LYS A 337 -29.56 20.26 37.57
CA LYS A 337 -29.68 19.06 36.77
C LYS A 337 -29.27 19.40 35.34
N TYR A 338 -28.27 18.69 34.80
CA TYR A 338 -27.83 18.81 33.40
C TYR A 338 -28.23 17.57 32.60
N TYR A 339 -28.72 17.80 31.39
CA TYR A 339 -29.00 16.79 30.39
C TYR A 339 -27.84 16.73 29.43
N VAL A 340 -27.43 15.50 29.01
CA VAL A 340 -26.26 15.27 28.21
C VAL A 340 -26.59 14.29 27.07
N ARG A 341 -26.07 14.56 25.89
CA ARG A 341 -26.09 13.66 24.72
C ARG A 341 -24.77 13.72 23.96
N VAL A 342 -24.46 12.68 23.18
CA VAL A 342 -23.23 12.58 22.41
C VAL A 342 -23.56 12.17 20.98
N ARG A 343 -22.83 12.70 20.01
CA ARG A 343 -22.82 12.21 18.63
C ARG A 343 -21.38 12.10 18.10
N SER A 344 -21.15 11.25 17.12
CA SER A 344 -19.89 11.24 16.39
C SER A 344 -19.95 12.17 15.19
N TYR A 345 -18.79 12.60 14.68
CA TYR A 345 -18.70 13.38 13.46
C TYR A 345 -17.51 12.95 12.61
N ALA A 346 -17.57 13.23 11.31
CA ALA A 346 -16.44 13.29 10.40
C ALA A 346 -16.29 14.72 9.87
N LYS A 347 -15.06 15.13 9.60
CA LYS A 347 -14.70 16.40 8.99
C LYS A 347 -13.96 16.09 7.69
N TYR A 348 -14.39 16.65 6.58
CA TYR A 348 -13.79 16.43 5.27
C TYR A 348 -13.84 17.71 4.43
N ASN A 349 -13.05 17.73 3.36
CA ASN A 349 -13.04 18.79 2.38
C ASN A 349 -13.60 18.27 1.06
N THR A 350 -14.13 19.16 0.25
CA THR A 350 -14.47 18.96 -1.15
C THR A 350 -13.79 20.05 -1.96
N GLU A 351 -13.75 19.92 -3.28
CA GLU A 351 -13.22 20.95 -4.17
C GLU A 351 -13.90 22.33 -3.96
N LYS A 352 -15.21 22.32 -3.59
CA LYS A 352 -16.03 23.52 -3.44
C LYS A 352 -16.09 24.07 -2.01
N SER A 353 -15.71 23.29 -1.00
CA SER A 353 -15.87 23.68 0.41
C SER A 353 -14.90 22.97 1.33
N ASN A 354 -14.31 23.72 2.23
CA ASN A 354 -13.45 23.20 3.28
C ASN A 354 -14.21 23.04 4.60
N ASN A 355 -13.75 22.10 5.43
CA ASN A 355 -14.25 21.90 6.79
C ASN A 355 -15.74 21.52 6.88
N ILE A 356 -16.21 20.67 5.97
CA ILE A 356 -17.57 20.13 6.04
C ILE A 356 -17.66 19.12 7.19
N TYR A 357 -18.70 19.25 8.01
CA TYR A 357 -18.97 18.32 9.09
C TYR A 357 -20.20 17.46 8.77
N LYS A 358 -20.03 16.14 8.82
CA LYS A 358 -21.15 15.20 8.84
C LYS A 358 -21.27 14.62 10.23
N TYR A 359 -22.49 14.59 10.78
CA TYR A 359 -22.76 14.10 12.11
C TYR A 359 -23.63 12.86 12.08
N SER A 360 -23.43 11.98 13.05
CA SER A 360 -24.41 10.93 13.35
C SER A 360 -25.66 11.56 14.03
N SER A 361 -26.72 10.76 14.18
CA SER A 361 -27.80 11.11 15.12
C SER A 361 -27.23 11.15 16.55
N TRP A 362 -27.92 11.93 17.41
CA TRP A 362 -27.58 12.00 18.84
C TRP A 362 -27.84 10.66 19.56
N SER A 363 -27.05 10.38 20.57
CA SER A 363 -27.29 9.29 21.52
C SER A 363 -28.62 9.45 22.25
N ASN A 364 -29.01 8.45 23.03
CA ASN A 364 -29.96 8.64 24.12
C ASN A 364 -29.47 9.75 25.08
N VAL A 365 -30.42 10.40 25.77
CA VAL A 365 -30.13 11.42 26.77
C VAL A 365 -29.96 10.79 28.13
N LYS A 366 -28.98 11.25 28.87
CA LYS A 366 -28.84 10.99 30.30
C LYS A 366 -28.69 12.31 31.09
N SER A 367 -28.96 12.30 32.38
CA SER A 367 -28.86 13.50 33.21
C SER A 367 -28.18 13.18 34.54
N ALA A 368 -27.61 14.23 35.14
CA ALA A 368 -27.09 14.18 36.51
C ALA A 368 -27.33 15.52 37.24
N LYS A 369 -27.62 15.46 38.52
CA LYS A 369 -27.64 16.64 39.41
C LYS A 369 -26.22 16.86 39.94
N ILE A 370 -25.65 18.00 39.63
CA ILE A 370 -24.26 18.35 39.93
C ILE A 370 -24.08 18.60 41.43
N LYS A 371 -22.96 18.15 41.98
CA LYS A 371 -22.58 18.36 43.37
C LYS A 371 -22.00 19.74 43.60
#